data_c54fadf145f9fa6c7ec4b4c0f2884640
#
_entry.id   c54fadf145f9fa6c7ec4b4c0f2884640
#
_cell.length_a   1.000
_cell.length_b   1.000
_cell.length_c   1.000
_cell.angle_alpha   90.00
_cell.angle_beta   90.00
_cell.angle_gamma   90.00
#
_symmetry.space_group_name_H-M   'P 1'
#
loop_
_entity.id
_entity.type
_entity.pdbx_description
1 polymer ?
#
loop_
_entity_poly.entity_id
_entity_poly.type
_entity_poly.pdbx_seq_one_letter_code
_entity_poly.pdbx_strand_id
1 'polypeptide(L)'
;MAAGSRIDLTNQFLIAMPGMADDTFAGTVVYLCEHSERGALGLVINKPIDIKLKNLFEKVELSLDRAELAEQPVFFGGPVQTERGFVLHEKQGEGESPYTSTMSVPGGLEMTTSKDVLEAMSSGAGPRRVLVTLGCSGWSAGQLEDEIGRNGWLTVGADPTVIFDTPVPQRYQRAVSLLGFDPRMLSNEAGHA
;
A
#
# COMPACT_ATOMS: atom_id res chain seq x y z
N MET A 1 -15.54 2.18 32.17
CA MET A 1 -15.36 3.12 31.11
C MET A 1 -14.87 2.42 29.86
N ALA A 2 -15.69 2.35 28.93
CA ALA A 2 -15.24 1.80 27.67
C ALA A 2 -14.16 2.71 27.14
N ALA A 3 -12.94 2.27 27.16
CA ALA A 3 -11.99 2.78 26.25
C ALA A 3 -12.73 2.81 24.92
N GLY A 4 -12.98 3.98 24.39
CA GLY A 4 -13.66 4.09 23.13
C GLY A 4 -13.12 3.02 22.20
N SER A 5 -14.02 2.31 21.55
CA SER A 5 -13.65 1.28 20.61
C SER A 5 -12.63 1.85 19.66
N ARG A 6 -11.40 1.44 19.85
CA ARG A 6 -10.31 1.84 19.02
C ARG A 6 -10.51 1.28 17.63
N ILE A 7 -10.51 2.16 16.66
CA ILE A 7 -10.63 1.73 15.28
C ILE A 7 -9.27 1.19 14.85
N ASP A 8 -9.23 -0.06 14.43
CA ASP A 8 -8.04 -0.67 13.83
C ASP A 8 -8.30 -0.82 12.33
N LEU A 9 -7.61 -0.02 11.56
CA LEU A 9 -7.75 0.00 10.09
C LEU A 9 -6.67 -0.82 9.38
N THR A 10 -5.92 -1.62 10.12
CA THR A 10 -4.94 -2.53 9.52
C THR A 10 -5.62 -3.41 8.46
N ASN A 11 -4.95 -3.63 7.34
CA ASN A 11 -5.46 -4.39 6.20
C ASN A 11 -6.67 -3.71 5.54
N GLN A 12 -6.73 -2.39 5.59
CA GLN A 12 -7.74 -1.63 4.86
C GLN A 12 -7.08 -0.69 3.85
N PHE A 13 -7.85 -0.28 2.85
CA PHE A 13 -7.46 0.80 1.98
C PHE A 13 -7.88 2.13 2.58
N LEU A 14 -7.00 3.12 2.45
CA LEU A 14 -7.34 4.53 2.61
C LEU A 14 -7.47 5.11 1.21
N ILE A 15 -8.64 5.60 0.89
CA ILE A 15 -8.90 6.21 -0.41
C ILE A 15 -8.95 7.71 -0.21
N ALA A 16 -8.06 8.44 -0.89
CA ALA A 16 -8.05 9.90 -0.78
C ALA A 16 -9.37 10.45 -1.31
N MET A 17 -10.02 11.32 -0.52
CA MET A 17 -11.24 11.96 -0.96
C MET A 17 -10.98 12.80 -2.21
N PRO A 18 -11.91 12.79 -3.17
CA PRO A 18 -11.83 13.72 -4.29
C PRO A 18 -11.75 15.15 -3.76
N GLY A 19 -10.81 15.92 -4.28
CA GLY A 19 -10.61 17.29 -3.80
C GLY A 19 -9.65 17.45 -2.63
N MET A 20 -8.99 16.34 -2.22
CA MET A 20 -7.92 16.43 -1.24
C MET A 20 -6.85 17.44 -1.73
N ALA A 21 -6.52 18.39 -0.86
CA ALA A 21 -5.59 19.46 -1.24
C ALA A 21 -4.12 19.08 -1.15
N ASP A 22 -3.80 17.97 -0.48
CA ASP A 22 -2.43 17.50 -0.31
C ASP A 22 -1.92 16.90 -1.62
N ASP A 23 -0.94 17.56 -2.25
CA ASP A 23 -0.39 17.12 -3.53
C ASP A 23 0.26 15.75 -3.46
N THR A 24 0.78 15.36 -2.30
CA THR A 24 1.41 14.05 -2.13
C THR A 24 0.39 12.92 -2.20
N PHE A 25 -0.77 13.12 -1.58
CA PHE A 25 -1.75 12.06 -1.43
C PHE A 25 -2.99 12.21 -2.30
N ALA A 26 -3.13 13.32 -3.04
CA ALA A 26 -4.27 13.47 -3.92
C ALA A 26 -4.37 12.32 -4.91
N GLY A 27 -5.54 11.71 -5.01
CA GLY A 27 -5.79 10.61 -5.94
C GLY A 27 -5.14 9.29 -5.57
N THR A 28 -4.64 9.15 -4.34
CA THR A 28 -3.97 7.91 -3.92
C THR A 28 -4.91 6.92 -3.26
N VAL A 29 -4.52 5.66 -3.35
CA VAL A 29 -5.02 4.58 -2.50
C VAL A 29 -3.84 4.08 -1.68
N VAL A 30 -4.00 4.04 -0.37
CA VAL A 30 -2.96 3.55 0.55
C VAL A 30 -3.43 2.23 1.15
N TYR A 31 -2.55 1.24 1.14
CA TYR A 31 -2.81 0.00 1.88
C TYR A 31 -2.19 0.11 3.27
N LEU A 32 -3.01 0.02 4.31
CA LEU A 32 -2.52 0.11 5.70
C LEU A 32 -1.95 -1.22 6.16
N CYS A 33 -0.65 -1.23 6.40
CA CYS A 33 0.08 -2.38 6.90
C CYS A 33 0.00 -2.49 8.42
N GLU A 34 -0.12 -1.35 9.10
CA GLU A 34 -0.18 -1.29 10.56
C GLU A 34 -0.97 -0.08 11.00
N HIS A 35 -1.78 -0.24 12.02
CA HIS A 35 -2.49 0.85 12.65
C HIS A 35 -2.65 0.55 14.13
N SER A 36 -2.23 1.49 14.96
CA SER A 36 -2.31 1.36 16.42
C SER A 36 -2.45 2.75 17.05
N GLU A 37 -2.52 2.79 18.38
CA GLU A 37 -2.50 4.05 19.11
C GLU A 37 -1.19 4.82 18.94
N ARG A 38 -0.16 4.15 18.44
CA ARG A 38 1.16 4.76 18.20
C ARG A 38 1.25 5.42 16.84
N GLY A 39 0.28 5.19 15.97
CA GLY A 39 0.27 5.73 14.63
C GLY A 39 -0.10 4.69 13.60
N ALA A 40 0.25 4.96 12.35
CA ALA A 40 -0.07 4.06 11.26
C ALA A 40 1.06 4.05 10.23
N LEU A 41 1.14 2.96 9.48
CA LEU A 41 2.09 2.76 8.40
C LEU A 41 1.35 2.16 7.20
N GLY A 42 1.59 2.72 6.03
CA GLY A 42 0.97 2.21 4.82
C GLY A 42 1.81 2.43 3.58
N LEU A 43 1.36 1.85 2.48
CA LEU A 43 2.01 1.96 1.18
C LEU A 43 1.00 2.46 0.16
N VAL A 44 1.36 3.51 -0.58
CA VAL A 44 0.57 3.94 -1.73
C VAL A 44 0.69 2.87 -2.81
N ILE A 45 -0.42 2.43 -3.38
CA ILE A 45 -0.43 1.30 -4.31
C ILE A 45 -0.70 1.70 -5.77
N ASN A 46 -0.93 2.96 -6.05
CA ASN A 46 -1.35 3.39 -7.38
C ASN A 46 -0.54 4.56 -7.98
N LYS A 47 0.66 4.79 -7.47
CA LYS A 47 1.54 5.86 -7.99
C LYS A 47 2.85 5.26 -8.48
N PRO A 48 2.93 4.83 -9.75
CA PRO A 48 4.19 4.31 -10.29
C PRO A 48 5.21 5.45 -10.47
N ILE A 49 6.50 5.10 -10.35
CA ILE A 49 7.60 5.99 -10.67
C ILE A 49 8.27 5.53 -11.96
N ASP A 50 9.24 6.28 -12.46
CA ASP A 50 9.91 5.99 -13.75
C ASP A 50 10.99 4.93 -13.65
N ILE A 51 10.82 3.96 -12.74
CA ILE A 51 11.75 2.84 -12.58
C ILE A 51 10.94 1.57 -12.68
N LYS A 52 11.43 0.62 -13.47
CA LYS A 52 10.85 -0.73 -13.53
C LYS A 52 11.59 -1.64 -12.57
N LEU A 53 10.97 -2.77 -12.21
CA LEU A 53 11.61 -3.73 -11.30
C LEU A 53 12.96 -4.18 -11.82
N LYS A 54 13.09 -4.44 -13.14
CA LYS A 54 14.37 -4.83 -13.71
C LYS A 54 15.45 -3.79 -13.44
N ASN A 55 15.11 -2.50 -13.48
CA ASN A 55 16.08 -1.44 -13.22
C ASN A 55 16.49 -1.39 -11.75
N LEU A 56 15.53 -1.60 -10.86
CA LEU A 56 15.81 -1.67 -9.43
C LEU A 56 16.75 -2.84 -9.12
N PHE A 57 16.50 -4.00 -9.71
CA PHE A 57 17.34 -5.18 -9.52
C PHE A 57 18.75 -4.94 -10.03
N GLU A 58 18.92 -4.27 -11.17
CA GLU A 58 20.24 -3.89 -11.67
C GLU A 58 21.00 -3.03 -10.66
N LYS A 59 20.32 -2.08 -10.02
CA LYS A 59 20.94 -1.19 -9.03
C LYS A 59 21.45 -1.93 -7.80
N VAL A 60 20.81 -3.03 -7.43
CA VAL A 60 21.25 -3.84 -6.29
C VAL A 60 22.07 -5.06 -6.75
N GLU A 61 22.50 -5.05 -8.00
CA GLU A 61 23.39 -6.07 -8.57
C GLU A 61 22.77 -7.47 -8.55
N LEU A 62 21.46 -7.54 -8.82
CA LEU A 62 20.74 -8.79 -8.95
C LEU A 62 20.12 -8.88 -10.34
N SER A 63 20.05 -10.08 -10.89
CA SER A 63 19.29 -10.33 -12.12
C SER A 63 17.84 -10.63 -11.72
N LEU A 64 16.89 -10.36 -12.61
CA LEU A 64 15.51 -10.71 -12.39
C LEU A 64 15.06 -11.67 -13.48
N ASP A 65 15.01 -12.95 -13.12
CA ASP A 65 14.69 -14.02 -14.08
C ASP A 65 13.19 -14.24 -14.26
N ARG A 66 12.36 -13.44 -13.60
CA ARG A 66 10.91 -13.52 -13.73
C ARG A 66 10.44 -12.44 -14.70
N ALA A 67 10.28 -12.84 -15.97
CA ALA A 67 9.90 -11.92 -17.04
C ALA A 67 8.60 -11.20 -16.78
N GLU A 68 7.64 -11.85 -16.10
CA GLU A 68 6.36 -11.26 -15.79
C GLU A 68 6.46 -10.10 -14.79
N LEU A 69 7.54 -10.05 -14.02
CA LEU A 69 7.77 -8.97 -13.05
C LEU A 69 8.69 -7.87 -13.58
N ALA A 70 9.57 -8.20 -14.52
CA ALA A 70 10.62 -7.30 -14.94
C ALA A 70 10.13 -5.95 -15.44
N GLU A 71 9.02 -5.94 -16.15
CA GLU A 71 8.44 -4.73 -16.72
C GLU A 71 7.47 -4.01 -15.78
N GLN A 72 7.18 -4.56 -14.60
CA GLN A 72 6.33 -3.89 -13.63
C GLN A 72 7.02 -2.63 -13.10
N PRO A 73 6.25 -1.56 -12.83
CA PRO A 73 6.84 -0.37 -12.25
C PRO A 73 7.17 -0.58 -10.78
N VAL A 74 8.13 0.17 -10.29
CA VAL A 74 8.31 0.43 -8.87
C VAL A 74 7.37 1.57 -8.50
N PHE A 75 6.82 1.55 -7.30
CA PHE A 75 5.82 2.53 -6.89
C PHE A 75 6.38 3.52 -5.87
N PHE A 76 5.84 4.72 -5.88
CA PHE A 76 6.01 5.65 -4.79
C PHE A 76 5.10 5.20 -3.65
N GLY A 77 5.68 4.69 -2.57
CA GLY A 77 4.91 4.19 -1.43
C GLY A 77 4.53 5.25 -0.42
N GLY A 78 5.16 6.40 -0.48
CA GLY A 78 4.91 7.52 0.42
C GLY A 78 6.16 8.37 0.62
N PRO A 79 6.02 9.47 1.37
CA PRO A 79 7.11 10.44 1.53
C PRO A 79 8.13 10.08 2.61
N VAL A 80 7.94 8.98 3.34
CA VAL A 80 8.83 8.59 4.43
C VAL A 80 9.83 7.56 3.91
N GLN A 81 11.10 7.71 4.27
CA GLN A 81 12.18 6.79 3.87
C GLN A 81 12.17 6.48 2.37
N THR A 82 12.16 7.51 1.55
CA THR A 82 11.96 7.40 0.10
C THR A 82 13.06 6.61 -0.64
N GLU A 83 14.20 6.37 0.01
CA GLU A 83 15.28 5.58 -0.56
C GLU A 83 15.19 4.10 -0.19
N ARG A 84 14.28 3.74 0.73
CA ARG A 84 14.14 2.38 1.20
C ARG A 84 13.09 1.64 0.40
N GLY A 85 13.41 0.39 0.05
CA GLY A 85 12.48 -0.49 -0.64
C GLY A 85 11.56 -1.23 0.32
N PHE A 86 10.30 -1.34 -0.05
CA PHE A 86 9.28 -2.10 0.69
C PHE A 86 8.63 -3.06 -0.31
N VAL A 87 8.59 -4.34 0.03
CA VAL A 87 7.99 -5.36 -0.83
C VAL A 87 6.74 -5.89 -0.14
N LEU A 88 5.59 -5.59 -0.71
CA LEU A 88 4.31 -6.11 -0.26
C LEU A 88 4.02 -7.38 -1.05
N HIS A 89 3.68 -8.46 -0.39
CA HIS A 89 3.46 -9.74 -1.04
C HIS A 89 2.50 -10.62 -0.23
N GLU A 90 2.05 -11.69 -0.85
CA GLU A 90 1.24 -12.67 -0.16
C GLU A 90 2.11 -13.51 0.77
N LYS A 91 1.52 -13.98 1.86
CA LYS A 91 2.21 -14.87 2.77
C LYS A 91 2.55 -16.17 2.03
N GLN A 92 3.79 -16.61 2.14
CA GLN A 92 4.26 -17.85 1.54
C GLN A 92 4.22 -18.98 2.56
N GLY A 93 3.28 -19.88 2.40
CA GLY A 93 3.15 -21.05 3.27
C GLY A 93 2.65 -20.71 4.67
N GLU A 94 2.71 -21.69 5.55
CA GLU A 94 2.34 -21.51 6.96
C GLU A 94 3.57 -21.29 7.80
N GLY A 95 3.42 -20.58 8.91
CA GLY A 95 4.50 -20.31 9.84
C GLY A 95 5.20 -18.97 9.58
N GLU A 96 6.41 -18.84 10.07
CA GLU A 96 7.16 -17.60 9.95
C GLU A 96 7.64 -17.37 8.52
N SER A 97 7.76 -16.09 8.15
CA SER A 97 8.28 -15.72 6.86
C SER A 97 9.74 -16.17 6.71
N PRO A 98 10.15 -16.63 5.53
CA PRO A 98 11.56 -16.96 5.29
C PRO A 98 12.48 -15.74 5.21
N TYR A 99 11.92 -14.52 5.17
CA TYR A 99 12.72 -13.30 5.02
C TYR A 99 12.95 -12.63 6.35
N THR A 100 14.16 -12.09 6.53
CA THR A 100 14.64 -11.60 7.82
C THR A 100 13.80 -10.48 8.41
N SER A 101 13.42 -9.49 7.61
CA SER A 101 12.69 -8.31 8.08
C SER A 101 11.31 -8.28 7.44
N THR A 102 10.40 -9.05 8.01
CA THR A 102 9.03 -9.16 7.49
C THR A 102 8.03 -8.84 8.58
N MET A 103 7.07 -8.00 8.22
CA MET A 103 5.91 -7.68 9.05
C MET A 103 4.71 -8.44 8.48
N SER A 104 4.04 -9.23 9.31
CA SER A 104 2.78 -9.87 8.92
C SER A 104 1.64 -8.88 9.06
N VAL A 105 0.80 -8.79 8.03
CA VAL A 105 -0.40 -7.97 8.07
C VAL A 105 -1.59 -8.93 8.22
N PRO A 106 -2.44 -8.74 9.24
CA PRO A 106 -3.65 -9.55 9.36
C PRO A 106 -4.45 -9.52 8.05
N GLY A 107 -4.83 -10.69 7.54
CA GLY A 107 -5.53 -10.79 6.26
C GLY A 107 -4.75 -11.53 5.18
N GLY A 108 -3.51 -11.93 5.49
CA GLY A 108 -2.75 -12.83 4.62
C GLY A 108 -1.65 -12.17 3.79
N LEU A 109 -1.37 -10.89 4.00
CA LEU A 109 -0.27 -10.22 3.33
C LEU A 109 0.91 -10.03 4.28
N GLU A 110 2.09 -9.84 3.70
CA GLU A 110 3.31 -9.55 4.42
C GLU A 110 4.05 -8.41 3.73
N MET A 111 4.78 -7.63 4.51
CA MET A 111 5.64 -6.58 3.98
C MET A 111 7.07 -6.84 4.41
N THR A 112 7.97 -6.99 3.46
CA THR A 112 9.38 -7.30 3.70
C THR A 112 10.25 -6.11 3.32
N THR A 113 11.22 -5.79 4.16
CA THR A 113 12.18 -4.70 3.91
C THR A 113 13.60 -5.20 3.76
N SER A 114 13.86 -6.48 3.97
CA SER A 114 15.20 -7.06 3.84
C SER A 114 15.47 -7.49 2.39
N LYS A 115 16.75 -7.45 2.02
CA LYS A 115 17.18 -7.75 0.64
C LYS A 115 16.93 -9.20 0.23
N ASP A 116 16.79 -10.10 1.19
CA ASP A 116 16.63 -11.52 0.91
C ASP A 116 15.38 -11.86 0.08
N VAL A 117 14.30 -11.05 0.18
CA VAL A 117 13.15 -11.24 -0.70
C VAL A 117 13.52 -10.96 -2.15
N LEU A 118 14.34 -9.94 -2.41
CA LEU A 118 14.83 -9.64 -3.75
C LEU A 118 15.74 -10.73 -4.28
N GLU A 119 16.59 -11.27 -3.41
CA GLU A 119 17.47 -12.38 -3.77
C GLU A 119 16.67 -13.63 -4.14
N ALA A 120 15.61 -13.91 -3.41
CA ALA A 120 14.71 -15.02 -3.75
C ALA A 120 14.02 -14.80 -5.10
N MET A 121 13.54 -13.59 -5.35
CA MET A 121 12.94 -13.24 -6.64
C MET A 121 13.96 -13.35 -7.78
N SER A 122 15.20 -12.96 -7.53
CA SER A 122 16.30 -13.03 -8.50
C SER A 122 16.57 -14.46 -8.94
N SER A 123 16.45 -15.43 -8.03
CA SER A 123 16.69 -16.84 -8.35
C SER A 123 15.47 -17.56 -8.94
N GLY A 124 14.40 -16.83 -9.24
CA GLY A 124 13.16 -17.41 -9.78
C GLY A 124 12.19 -17.91 -8.73
N ALA A 125 12.56 -17.80 -7.45
CA ALA A 125 11.70 -18.14 -6.31
C ALA A 125 11.00 -16.86 -5.80
N GLY A 126 10.68 -16.81 -4.53
CA GLY A 126 10.06 -15.65 -3.92
C GLY A 126 8.55 -15.61 -4.07
N PRO A 127 7.92 -14.53 -3.61
CA PRO A 127 6.48 -14.40 -3.68
C PRO A 127 5.97 -14.38 -5.13
N ARG A 128 4.80 -14.95 -5.32
CA ARG A 128 4.21 -15.04 -6.65
C ARG A 128 3.75 -13.67 -7.16
N ARG A 129 3.11 -12.91 -6.28
CA ARG A 129 2.63 -11.55 -6.59
C ARG A 129 3.29 -10.57 -5.63
N VAL A 130 3.80 -9.50 -6.17
CA VAL A 130 4.50 -8.48 -5.39
C VAL A 130 4.10 -7.08 -5.83
N LEU A 131 4.18 -6.16 -4.88
CA LEU A 131 4.16 -4.73 -5.15
C LEU A 131 5.40 -4.17 -4.48
N VAL A 132 6.29 -3.56 -5.25
CA VAL A 132 7.52 -2.99 -4.70
C VAL A 132 7.40 -1.47 -4.71
N THR A 133 7.66 -0.87 -3.55
CA THR A 133 7.64 0.59 -3.43
C THR A 133 8.98 1.10 -2.94
N LEU A 134 9.25 2.36 -3.26
CA LEU A 134 10.26 3.15 -2.57
C LEU A 134 9.52 4.12 -1.67
N GLY A 135 9.90 4.12 -0.40
CA GLY A 135 9.22 4.92 0.61
C GLY A 135 7.94 4.29 1.13
N CYS A 136 7.43 4.88 2.19
CA CYS A 136 6.18 4.48 2.81
C CYS A 136 5.45 5.72 3.32
N SER A 137 4.20 5.52 3.73
CA SER A 137 3.36 6.56 4.32
C SER A 137 3.25 6.31 5.81
N GLY A 138 3.38 7.36 6.60
CA GLY A 138 3.32 7.25 8.05
C GLY A 138 2.41 8.30 8.66
N TRP A 139 1.76 7.93 9.75
CA TRP A 139 0.92 8.82 10.54
C TRP A 139 1.34 8.69 11.99
N SER A 140 1.49 9.83 12.67
CA SER A 140 1.76 9.86 14.10
C SER A 140 0.50 9.45 14.88
N ALA A 141 0.68 9.23 16.19
CA ALA A 141 -0.44 8.83 17.06
C ALA A 141 -1.61 9.80 16.89
N GLY A 142 -2.80 9.27 16.55
CA GLY A 142 -4.02 10.05 16.39
C GLY A 142 -4.13 10.85 15.10
N GLN A 143 -3.07 10.95 14.32
CA GLN A 143 -3.09 11.76 13.10
C GLN A 143 -4.05 11.20 12.06
N LEU A 144 -3.99 9.89 11.81
CA LEU A 144 -4.86 9.27 10.80
C LEU A 144 -6.34 9.42 11.19
N GLU A 145 -6.65 9.18 12.46
CA GLU A 145 -8.01 9.32 12.97
C GLU A 145 -8.53 10.75 12.78
N ASP A 146 -7.67 11.73 13.02
CA ASP A 146 -8.02 13.14 12.82
C ASP A 146 -8.28 13.44 11.33
N GLU A 147 -7.44 12.94 10.44
CA GLU A 147 -7.61 13.14 9.00
C GLU A 147 -8.89 12.47 8.48
N ILE A 148 -9.21 11.29 8.98
CA ILE A 148 -10.46 10.62 8.63
C ILE A 148 -11.66 11.44 9.13
N GLY A 149 -11.58 11.95 10.36
CA GLY A 149 -12.62 12.79 10.95
C GLY A 149 -12.86 14.08 10.17
N ARG A 150 -11.85 14.55 9.44
CA ARG A 150 -11.95 15.73 8.58
C ARG A 150 -12.28 15.39 7.13
N ASN A 151 -12.69 14.14 6.89
CA ASN A 151 -13.07 13.66 5.56
C ASN A 151 -11.90 13.68 4.54
N GLY A 152 -10.66 13.49 5.01
CA GLY A 152 -9.51 13.38 4.11
C GLY A 152 -9.43 12.02 3.44
N TRP A 153 -9.86 10.98 4.14
CA TRP A 153 -9.77 9.60 3.69
C TRP A 153 -11.08 8.86 3.87
N LEU A 154 -11.39 7.99 2.91
CA LEU A 154 -12.39 6.95 3.06
C LEU A 154 -11.69 5.63 3.33
N THR A 155 -12.31 4.76 4.09
CA THR A 155 -11.74 3.46 4.45
C THR A 155 -12.62 2.33 3.97
N VAL A 156 -12.00 1.24 3.50
CA VAL A 156 -12.70 0.04 3.08
C VAL A 156 -11.74 -1.15 3.21
N GLY A 157 -12.27 -2.33 3.48
CA GLY A 157 -11.45 -3.54 3.56
C GLY A 157 -10.65 -3.75 2.27
N ALA A 158 -9.36 -4.07 2.40
CA ALA A 158 -8.49 -4.23 1.25
C ALA A 158 -8.82 -5.52 0.48
N ASP A 159 -8.67 -5.43 -0.83
CA ASP A 159 -8.78 -6.57 -1.74
C ASP A 159 -7.43 -6.75 -2.42
N PRO A 160 -6.74 -7.89 -2.19
CA PRO A 160 -5.43 -8.13 -2.83
C PRO A 160 -5.46 -8.05 -4.35
N THR A 161 -6.58 -8.34 -4.98
CA THR A 161 -6.72 -8.20 -6.43
C THR A 161 -6.50 -6.77 -6.89
N VAL A 162 -6.94 -5.79 -6.11
CA VAL A 162 -6.71 -4.37 -6.43
C VAL A 162 -5.22 -4.04 -6.36
N ILE A 163 -4.52 -4.62 -5.38
CA ILE A 163 -3.09 -4.34 -5.19
C ILE A 163 -2.24 -4.97 -6.30
N PHE A 164 -2.49 -6.23 -6.62
CA PHE A 164 -1.58 -7.01 -7.44
C PHE A 164 -2.03 -7.21 -8.89
N ASP A 165 -3.32 -7.28 -9.12
CA ASP A 165 -3.84 -7.74 -10.43
C ASP A 165 -4.57 -6.66 -11.20
N THR A 166 -4.94 -5.55 -10.57
CA THR A 166 -5.66 -4.47 -11.24
C THR A 166 -4.68 -3.54 -11.95
N PRO A 167 -4.91 -3.20 -13.23
CA PRO A 167 -4.06 -2.22 -13.91
C PRO A 167 -3.99 -0.91 -13.12
N VAL A 168 -2.80 -0.31 -13.07
CA VAL A 168 -2.55 0.86 -12.24
C VAL A 168 -3.58 1.98 -12.44
N PRO A 169 -3.93 2.37 -13.69
CA PRO A 169 -4.89 3.48 -13.87
C PRO A 169 -6.30 3.17 -13.34
N GLN A 170 -6.59 1.91 -13.06
CA GLN A 170 -7.92 1.49 -12.60
C GLN A 170 -7.98 1.25 -11.10
N ARG A 171 -6.84 1.29 -10.39
CA ARG A 171 -6.79 0.92 -8.97
C ARG A 171 -7.62 1.84 -8.10
N TYR A 172 -7.56 3.14 -8.33
CA TYR A 172 -8.35 4.08 -7.55
C TYR A 172 -9.85 3.77 -7.70
N GLN A 173 -10.32 3.64 -8.94
CA GLN A 173 -11.73 3.39 -9.20
C GLN A 173 -12.17 2.03 -8.67
N ARG A 174 -11.32 1.02 -8.74
CA ARG A 174 -11.61 -0.30 -8.18
C ARG A 174 -11.74 -0.25 -6.67
N ALA A 175 -10.83 0.46 -5.99
CA ALA A 175 -10.92 0.63 -4.55
C ALA A 175 -12.21 1.37 -4.18
N VAL A 176 -12.55 2.42 -4.92
CA VAL A 176 -13.81 3.15 -4.72
C VAL A 176 -15.02 2.23 -4.87
N SER A 177 -14.99 1.31 -5.84
CA SER A 177 -16.12 0.40 -6.05
C SER A 177 -16.37 -0.52 -4.86
N LEU A 178 -15.34 -0.79 -4.04
CA LEU A 178 -15.50 -1.60 -2.82
C LEU A 178 -16.35 -0.89 -1.76
N LEU A 179 -16.46 0.43 -1.83
CA LEU A 179 -17.28 1.20 -0.91
C LEU A 179 -18.78 1.00 -1.13
N GLY A 180 -19.18 0.62 -2.34
CA GLY A 180 -20.59 0.49 -2.69
C GLY A 180 -21.27 1.82 -3.04
N PHE A 181 -20.52 2.93 -3.08
CA PHE A 181 -21.03 4.23 -3.50
C PHE A 181 -19.90 5.05 -4.13
N ASP A 182 -20.25 6.12 -4.83
CA ASP A 182 -19.26 7.00 -5.47
C ASP A 182 -18.99 8.22 -4.58
N PRO A 183 -17.77 8.38 -4.03
CA PRO A 183 -17.42 9.51 -3.18
C PRO A 183 -17.59 10.86 -3.87
N ARG A 184 -17.50 10.91 -5.20
CA ARG A 184 -17.69 12.15 -5.94
C ARG A 184 -19.12 12.68 -5.78
N MET A 185 -20.07 11.78 -5.61
CA MET A 185 -21.45 12.16 -5.32
C MET A 185 -21.57 12.85 -3.96
N LEU A 186 -20.87 12.34 -2.96
CA LEU A 186 -20.85 12.96 -1.62
C LEU A 186 -20.24 14.35 -1.67
N SER A 187 -19.15 14.51 -2.42
CA SER A 187 -18.48 15.80 -2.55
C SER A 187 -19.39 16.84 -3.18
N ASN A 188 -20.16 16.45 -4.19
CA ASN A 188 -21.11 17.33 -4.85
C ASN A 188 -22.24 17.76 -3.90
N GLU A 189 -22.75 16.83 -3.10
CA GLU A 189 -23.79 17.13 -2.13
C GLU A 189 -23.29 18.10 -1.06
N ALA A 190 -22.07 17.87 -0.56
CA ALA A 190 -21.46 18.76 0.40
C ALA A 190 -21.26 20.18 -0.16
N GLY A 191 -21.02 20.32 -1.44
CA GLY A 191 -20.87 21.60 -2.11
C GLY A 191 -22.15 22.37 -2.28
N HIS A 192 -23.30 21.75 -2.04
CA HIS A 192 -24.62 22.37 -2.16
C HIS A 192 -25.29 22.65 -0.83
N ALA A 193 -24.63 22.35 0.26
CA ALA A 193 -25.19 22.57 1.59
C ALA A 193 -25.10 24.03 2.01
#